data_dfd0d09fbf68c69f96a0c18cb65873f7
#
_entry.id   dfd0d09fbf68c69f96a0c18cb65873f7
#
_cell.length_a   1.000
_cell.length_b   1.000
_cell.length_c   1.000
_cell.angle_alpha   90.00
_cell.angle_beta   90.00
_cell.angle_gamma   90.00
#
_symmetry.space_group_name_H-M   'P 1'
#
loop_
_entity.id
_entity.type
_entity.pdbx_description
1 polymer ?
#
loop_
_entity_poly.entity_id
_entity_poly.type
_entity_poly.pdbx_seq_one_letter_code
_entity_poly.pdbx_strand_id
1 'polypeptide(L)'
;MTDSTILYNADVYSSADPFATAIMFTGDTVAWVGSDEAACAFDGTHHDLAGAFVTPGLVAAAVDLRPEAGRPVPTGDELLARGVTAAHLIGTGAQLERFTDAAPEALVTTSYQLGGAGEGRGALPAGALDAGTLPDGAQFALIDSAADLSAVLGLLEDAGVRAHLQRHGWRLLINVAVPPEAIDALAQSGLGITVDPLAHRQPLAQLLSAGAQVSFALTAENPWRTLRAAVYDSADGVSARAAFNAVTRFGYRALGSFDGGVLAPGAAATACVWSVESLLVQAADSRVAAWSTDPRSGTPGLPDLSPDAALPQLLRVWANGTAVTS
;
A
#
# COMPACT_ATOMS: atom_id res chain seq x y z
N MET A 1 -4.26 -32.24 -11.36
CA MET A 1 -4.43 -31.08 -12.26
C MET A 1 -4.64 -29.89 -11.36
N THR A 2 -3.78 -28.89 -11.42
CA THR A 2 -3.98 -27.65 -10.65
C THR A 2 -5.18 -26.93 -11.24
N ASP A 3 -6.16 -26.63 -10.40
CA ASP A 3 -7.39 -25.95 -10.85
C ASP A 3 -7.05 -24.52 -11.24
N SER A 4 -7.43 -24.09 -12.44
CA SER A 4 -7.21 -22.74 -12.92
C SER A 4 -8.48 -21.92 -12.79
N THR A 5 -8.34 -20.69 -12.30
CA THR A 5 -9.42 -19.71 -12.18
C THR A 5 -9.19 -18.59 -13.17
N ILE A 6 -10.16 -18.31 -14.03
CA ILE A 6 -10.10 -17.28 -15.05
C ILE A 6 -11.13 -16.21 -14.70
N LEU A 7 -10.66 -14.98 -14.47
CA LEU A 7 -11.49 -13.80 -14.33
C LEU A 7 -11.48 -13.07 -15.66
N TYR A 8 -12.64 -12.82 -16.26
CA TYR A 8 -12.75 -12.19 -17.56
C TYR A 8 -13.87 -11.14 -17.59
N ASN A 9 -13.96 -10.41 -18.71
CA ASN A 9 -14.87 -9.28 -18.86
C ASN A 9 -14.61 -8.23 -17.77
N ALA A 10 -13.36 -7.76 -17.71
CA ALA A 10 -12.87 -6.87 -16.68
C ALA A 10 -11.88 -5.83 -17.25
N ASP A 11 -11.58 -4.79 -16.50
CA ASP A 11 -10.41 -3.94 -16.71
C ASP A 11 -9.32 -4.36 -15.70
N VAL A 12 -8.24 -4.98 -16.16
CA VAL A 12 -7.19 -5.50 -15.27
C VAL A 12 -6.02 -4.50 -15.15
N TYR A 13 -5.77 -4.01 -13.95
CA TYR A 13 -4.62 -3.15 -13.68
C TYR A 13 -3.32 -3.94 -13.69
N SER A 14 -2.76 -4.13 -14.86
CA SER A 14 -1.52 -4.87 -15.06
C SER A 14 -0.48 -4.07 -15.81
N SER A 15 0.77 -4.15 -15.37
CA SER A 15 1.92 -3.59 -16.11
C SER A 15 2.44 -4.53 -17.20
N ALA A 16 2.05 -5.82 -17.17
CA ALA A 16 2.42 -6.79 -18.19
C ALA A 16 1.62 -6.59 -19.48
N ASP A 17 0.32 -6.26 -19.33
CA ASP A 17 -0.56 -5.88 -20.43
C ASP A 17 -1.52 -4.78 -19.93
N PRO A 18 -1.31 -3.52 -20.33
CA PRO A 18 -2.13 -2.39 -19.89
C PRO A 18 -3.56 -2.40 -20.47
N PHE A 19 -3.85 -3.28 -21.42
CA PHE A 19 -5.17 -3.43 -22.06
C PHE A 19 -5.84 -4.74 -21.69
N ALA A 20 -5.32 -5.42 -20.66
CA ALA A 20 -5.84 -6.72 -20.25
C ALA A 20 -7.30 -6.61 -19.79
N THR A 21 -8.13 -7.54 -20.31
CA THR A 21 -9.53 -7.72 -19.92
C THR A 21 -9.77 -9.02 -19.18
N ALA A 22 -8.73 -9.86 -19.07
CA ALA A 22 -8.79 -11.12 -18.35
C ALA A 22 -7.46 -11.42 -17.62
N ILE A 23 -7.58 -12.21 -16.54
CA ILE A 23 -6.45 -12.72 -15.76
C ILE A 23 -6.72 -14.17 -15.36
N MET A 24 -5.70 -15.02 -15.40
CA MET A 24 -5.77 -16.41 -14.98
C MET A 24 -4.87 -16.66 -13.77
N PHE A 25 -5.43 -17.30 -12.76
CA PHE A 25 -4.73 -17.82 -11.61
C PHE A 25 -4.58 -19.35 -11.75
N THR A 26 -3.43 -19.87 -11.38
CA THR A 26 -3.19 -21.31 -11.26
C THR A 26 -2.54 -21.55 -9.90
N GLY A 27 -3.29 -22.18 -9.00
CA GLY A 27 -2.92 -22.23 -7.59
C GLY A 27 -2.81 -20.82 -7.00
N ASP A 28 -1.69 -20.51 -6.36
CA ASP A 28 -1.42 -19.24 -5.67
C ASP A 28 -0.72 -18.18 -6.53
N THR A 29 -0.58 -18.44 -7.85
CA THR A 29 0.15 -17.54 -8.75
C THR A 29 -0.71 -17.07 -9.92
N VAL A 30 -0.41 -15.84 -10.39
CA VAL A 30 -0.91 -15.34 -11.67
C VAL A 30 -0.21 -16.11 -12.79
N ALA A 31 -0.96 -16.90 -13.53
CA ALA A 31 -0.39 -17.68 -14.64
C ALA A 31 -0.35 -16.87 -15.94
N TRP A 32 -1.37 -16.01 -16.16
CA TRP A 32 -1.48 -15.27 -17.41
C TRP A 32 -2.35 -14.00 -17.22
N VAL A 33 -2.09 -13.00 -18.09
CA VAL A 33 -2.88 -11.76 -18.20
C VAL A 33 -3.02 -11.44 -19.67
N GLY A 34 -4.21 -11.03 -20.14
CA GLY A 34 -4.44 -10.66 -21.54
C GLY A 34 -5.91 -10.41 -21.85
N SER A 35 -6.36 -10.73 -23.07
CA SER A 35 -7.70 -10.42 -23.55
C SER A 35 -8.73 -11.53 -23.26
N ASP A 36 -10.01 -11.16 -23.15
CA ASP A 36 -11.13 -12.12 -23.03
C ASP A 36 -11.15 -13.17 -24.13
N GLU A 37 -10.82 -12.74 -25.37
CA GLU A 37 -10.81 -13.66 -26.51
C GLU A 37 -9.80 -14.80 -26.30
N ALA A 38 -8.60 -14.46 -25.78
CA ALA A 38 -7.60 -15.47 -25.47
C ALA A 38 -7.98 -16.30 -24.22
N ALA A 39 -8.63 -15.68 -23.24
CA ALA A 39 -9.06 -16.34 -22.01
C ALA A 39 -10.06 -17.47 -22.26
N CYS A 40 -10.94 -17.33 -23.27
CA CYS A 40 -11.90 -18.37 -23.66
C CYS A 40 -11.27 -19.71 -24.11
N ALA A 41 -9.98 -19.69 -24.47
CA ALA A 41 -9.27 -20.90 -24.91
C ALA A 41 -8.65 -21.72 -23.76
N PHE A 42 -8.63 -21.17 -22.55
CA PHE A 42 -8.05 -21.86 -21.39
C PHE A 42 -9.07 -22.75 -20.68
N ASP A 43 -8.61 -23.90 -20.23
CA ASP A 43 -9.36 -24.77 -19.34
C ASP A 43 -9.32 -24.22 -17.90
N GLY A 44 -10.47 -24.22 -17.21
CA GLY A 44 -10.58 -23.78 -15.83
C GLY A 44 -11.97 -23.28 -15.45
N THR A 45 -12.09 -22.74 -14.26
CA THR A 45 -13.34 -22.12 -13.79
C THR A 45 -13.36 -20.65 -14.22
N HIS A 46 -14.35 -20.29 -15.03
CA HIS A 46 -14.50 -18.94 -15.57
C HIS A 46 -15.47 -18.11 -14.72
N HIS A 47 -15.06 -16.90 -14.37
CA HIS A 47 -15.87 -15.91 -13.65
C HIS A 47 -16.01 -14.64 -14.49
N ASP A 48 -17.24 -14.35 -14.92
CA ASP A 48 -17.60 -13.09 -15.58
C ASP A 48 -17.65 -11.96 -14.53
N LEU A 49 -16.82 -10.93 -14.70
CA LEU A 49 -16.76 -9.80 -13.80
C LEU A 49 -17.61 -8.61 -14.26
N ALA A 50 -18.35 -8.74 -15.36
CA ALA A 50 -19.32 -7.75 -15.85
C ALA A 50 -18.75 -6.32 -16.00
N GLY A 51 -17.51 -6.18 -16.44
CA GLY A 51 -16.83 -4.89 -16.64
C GLY A 51 -16.22 -4.32 -15.35
N ALA A 52 -16.05 -5.12 -14.29
CA ALA A 52 -15.44 -4.65 -13.07
C ALA A 52 -13.92 -4.38 -13.22
N PHE A 53 -13.39 -3.55 -12.33
CA PHE A 53 -11.98 -3.21 -12.29
C PHE A 53 -11.22 -4.15 -11.36
N VAL A 54 -10.13 -4.73 -11.83
CA VAL A 54 -9.30 -5.68 -11.07
C VAL A 54 -7.94 -5.07 -10.76
N THR A 55 -7.60 -5.03 -9.48
CA THR A 55 -6.33 -4.50 -8.99
C THR A 55 -5.56 -5.53 -8.17
N PRO A 56 -4.24 -5.36 -7.96
CA PRO A 56 -3.57 -6.05 -6.86
C PRO A 56 -4.27 -5.78 -5.53
N GLY A 57 -4.13 -6.69 -4.57
CA GLY A 57 -4.54 -6.43 -3.20
C GLY A 57 -3.80 -5.24 -2.60
N LEU A 58 -4.48 -4.47 -1.74
CA LEU A 58 -3.92 -3.29 -1.10
C LEU A 58 -3.11 -3.65 0.15
N VAL A 59 -2.17 -2.79 0.49
CA VAL A 59 -1.34 -2.92 1.70
C VAL A 59 -1.60 -1.75 2.64
N ALA A 60 -2.04 -2.03 3.87
CA ALA A 60 -1.97 -1.06 4.95
C ALA A 60 -0.55 -1.04 5.52
N ALA A 61 0.23 -0.03 5.13
CA ALA A 61 1.64 0.07 5.48
C ALA A 61 1.90 0.39 6.97
N ALA A 62 0.88 0.72 7.74
CA ALA A 62 0.84 0.72 9.20
C ALA A 62 -0.60 0.60 9.70
N VAL A 63 -0.86 -0.34 10.58
CA VAL A 63 -2.06 -0.45 11.41
C VAL A 63 -1.61 -0.30 12.86
N ASP A 64 -1.83 0.88 13.41
CA ASP A 64 -1.42 1.23 14.76
C ASP A 64 -2.48 0.77 15.76
N LEU A 65 -2.16 -0.26 16.53
CA LEU A 65 -3.04 -0.85 17.53
C LEU A 65 -2.98 -0.12 18.88
N ARG A 66 -2.18 0.94 18.99
CA ARG A 66 -2.06 1.73 20.23
C ARG A 66 -3.35 2.53 20.48
N PRO A 67 -3.93 2.47 21.70
CA PRO A 67 -5.11 3.28 22.03
C PRO A 67 -4.87 4.78 21.94
N GLU A 68 -3.65 5.23 22.28
CA GLU A 68 -3.20 6.61 22.23
C GLU A 68 -3.07 7.16 20.81
N ALA A 69 -3.08 6.32 19.80
CA ALA A 69 -3.13 6.75 18.39
C ALA A 69 -4.46 7.44 18.05
N GLY A 70 -5.49 7.31 18.93
CA GLY A 70 -6.76 8.01 18.81
C GLY A 70 -7.59 7.62 17.59
N ARG A 71 -7.30 6.47 16.99
CA ARG A 71 -7.97 5.97 15.77
C ARG A 71 -8.68 4.65 16.08
N PRO A 72 -9.83 4.37 15.42
CA PRO A 72 -10.43 3.05 15.48
C PRO A 72 -9.44 1.99 14.94
N VAL A 73 -9.26 0.91 15.69
CA VAL A 73 -8.46 -0.22 15.26
C VAL A 73 -9.36 -1.15 14.44
N PRO A 74 -9.10 -1.35 13.14
CA PRO A 74 -9.87 -2.27 12.33
C PRO A 74 -9.59 -3.71 12.72
N THR A 75 -10.55 -4.59 12.54
CA THR A 75 -10.35 -6.05 12.57
C THR A 75 -9.72 -6.55 11.28
N GLY A 76 -9.24 -7.80 11.25
CA GLY A 76 -8.74 -8.42 10.02
C GLY A 76 -9.81 -8.55 8.95
N ASP A 77 -11.05 -8.89 9.34
CA ASP A 77 -12.20 -8.95 8.41
C ASP A 77 -12.54 -7.57 7.82
N GLU A 78 -12.52 -6.52 8.64
CA GLU A 78 -12.74 -5.15 8.16
C GLU A 78 -11.63 -4.70 7.19
N LEU A 79 -10.38 -5.12 7.40
CA LEU A 79 -9.29 -4.84 6.45
C LEU A 79 -9.54 -5.55 5.12
N LEU A 80 -9.89 -6.84 5.13
CA LEU A 80 -10.24 -7.57 3.90
C LEU A 80 -11.46 -6.97 3.20
N ALA A 81 -12.50 -6.58 3.95
CA ALA A 81 -13.69 -5.91 3.41
C ALA A 81 -13.39 -4.54 2.77
N ARG A 82 -12.20 -3.98 3.02
CA ARG A 82 -11.67 -2.78 2.37
C ARG A 82 -10.71 -3.08 1.20
N GLY A 83 -10.48 -4.35 0.88
CA GLY A 83 -9.51 -4.78 -0.14
C GLY A 83 -8.05 -4.75 0.34
N VAL A 84 -7.82 -4.63 1.64
CA VAL A 84 -6.47 -4.73 2.24
C VAL A 84 -6.15 -6.20 2.45
N THR A 85 -5.17 -6.71 1.74
CA THR A 85 -4.74 -8.12 1.78
C THR A 85 -3.42 -8.33 2.49
N ALA A 86 -2.72 -7.24 2.83
CA ALA A 86 -1.51 -7.27 3.65
C ALA A 86 -1.46 -6.06 4.59
N ALA A 87 -0.98 -6.25 5.83
CA ALA A 87 -0.94 -5.22 6.84
C ALA A 87 0.31 -5.31 7.72
N HIS A 88 0.89 -4.14 8.04
CA HIS A 88 1.91 -3.99 9.05
C HIS A 88 1.26 -3.60 10.39
N LEU A 89 1.32 -4.46 11.37
CA LEU A 89 0.70 -4.27 12.69
C LEU A 89 1.72 -3.70 13.67
N ILE A 90 1.37 -2.63 14.38
CA ILE A 90 2.20 -2.02 15.43
C ILE A 90 1.42 -2.09 16.73
N GLY A 91 1.98 -2.74 17.76
CA GLY A 91 1.29 -2.89 19.04
C GLY A 91 2.10 -3.62 20.10
N THR A 92 1.53 -3.75 21.29
CA THR A 92 2.07 -4.63 22.33
C THR A 92 1.93 -6.10 21.92
N GLY A 93 2.73 -7.01 22.51
CA GLY A 93 2.65 -8.44 22.20
C GLY A 93 1.21 -8.98 22.30
N ALA A 94 0.48 -8.62 23.37
CA ALA A 94 -0.92 -9.05 23.56
C ALA A 94 -1.90 -8.48 22.54
N GLN A 95 -1.65 -7.27 22.03
CA GLN A 95 -2.47 -6.68 20.94
C GLN A 95 -2.21 -7.40 19.63
N LEU A 96 -0.94 -7.67 19.33
CA LEU A 96 -0.52 -8.36 18.12
C LEU A 96 -1.06 -9.79 18.09
N GLU A 97 -0.90 -10.57 19.18
CA GLU A 97 -1.47 -11.92 19.29
C GLU A 97 -2.98 -11.90 19.06
N ARG A 98 -3.70 -11.06 19.82
CA ARG A 98 -5.16 -10.96 19.66
C ARG A 98 -5.60 -10.64 18.24
N PHE A 99 -4.88 -9.75 17.56
CA PHE A 99 -5.18 -9.39 16.18
C PHE A 99 -4.90 -10.56 15.24
N THR A 100 -3.72 -11.18 15.33
CA THR A 100 -3.30 -12.26 14.44
C THR A 100 -4.12 -13.53 14.63
N ASP A 101 -4.50 -13.88 15.86
CA ASP A 101 -5.34 -15.03 16.16
C ASP A 101 -6.78 -14.89 15.60
N ALA A 102 -7.25 -13.65 15.51
CA ALA A 102 -8.58 -13.34 14.97
C ALA A 102 -8.55 -13.00 13.46
N ALA A 103 -7.38 -12.79 12.86
CA ALA A 103 -7.27 -12.38 11.47
C ALA A 103 -7.59 -13.56 10.52
N PRO A 104 -8.33 -13.29 9.43
CA PRO A 104 -8.54 -14.28 8.38
C PRO A 104 -7.21 -14.71 7.73
N GLU A 105 -7.10 -15.98 7.34
CA GLU A 105 -5.91 -16.53 6.67
C GLU A 105 -5.55 -15.79 5.37
N ALA A 106 -6.54 -15.21 4.72
CA ALA A 106 -6.38 -14.42 3.51
C ALA A 106 -5.67 -13.08 3.72
N LEU A 107 -5.51 -12.61 4.98
CA LEU A 107 -4.81 -11.37 5.34
C LEU A 107 -3.38 -11.68 5.79
N VAL A 108 -2.40 -11.28 4.99
CA VAL A 108 -0.99 -11.38 5.36
C VAL A 108 -0.65 -10.29 6.37
N THR A 109 -0.18 -10.67 7.56
CA THR A 109 0.21 -9.73 8.60
C THR A 109 1.70 -9.76 8.89
N THR A 110 2.26 -8.59 9.20
CA THR A 110 3.64 -8.46 9.70
C THR A 110 3.60 -7.64 10.98
N SER A 111 4.02 -8.23 12.08
CA SER A 111 3.93 -7.65 13.42
C SER A 111 5.20 -6.91 13.82
N TYR A 112 5.03 -5.73 14.44
CA TYR A 112 6.09 -4.89 15.01
C TYR A 112 5.74 -4.62 16.48
N GLN A 113 6.48 -5.24 17.40
CA GLN A 113 6.19 -5.14 18.81
C GLN A 113 6.70 -3.84 19.43
N LEU A 114 5.84 -3.14 20.14
CA LEU A 114 6.19 -1.93 20.88
C LEU A 114 7.23 -2.22 21.96
N GLY A 115 8.27 -1.38 22.02
CA GLY A 115 9.36 -1.51 22.98
C GLY A 115 10.21 -2.75 22.75
N GLY A 116 10.03 -3.44 21.62
CA GLY A 116 10.69 -4.68 21.30
C GLY A 116 12.19 -4.49 21.14
N ALA A 117 12.94 -4.87 22.16
CA ALA A 117 14.36 -5.17 22.04
C ALA A 117 14.46 -6.69 21.89
N GLY A 118 14.95 -7.17 20.76
CA GLY A 118 15.12 -8.59 20.51
C GLY A 118 15.45 -8.84 19.04
N GLU A 119 15.62 -10.08 18.67
CA GLU A 119 15.91 -10.50 17.28
C GLU A 119 14.72 -10.32 16.31
N GLY A 120 13.60 -9.77 16.79
CA GLY A 120 12.35 -9.59 16.03
C GLY A 120 12.17 -8.18 15.44
N ARG A 121 11.00 -8.00 14.80
CA ARG A 121 10.56 -6.67 14.34
C ARG A 121 9.96 -5.90 15.51
N GLY A 122 10.31 -4.62 15.64
CA GLY A 122 9.83 -3.77 16.71
C GLY A 122 9.36 -2.40 16.26
N ALA A 123 8.78 -1.67 17.21
CA ALA A 123 8.40 -0.27 17.04
C ALA A 123 8.80 0.52 18.28
N LEU A 124 9.42 1.67 18.08
CA LEU A 124 9.96 2.50 19.15
C LEU A 124 9.47 3.94 18.97
N PRO A 125 9.01 4.61 20.06
CA PRO A 125 8.79 6.05 20.03
C PRO A 125 10.07 6.78 19.64
N ALA A 126 9.97 7.75 18.75
CA ALA A 126 11.15 8.48 18.27
C ALA A 126 11.93 9.17 19.39
N GLY A 127 11.23 9.68 20.40
CA GLY A 127 11.86 10.30 21.58
C GLY A 127 12.63 9.33 22.50
N ALA A 128 12.52 8.00 22.28
CA ALA A 128 13.28 6.99 23.01
C ALA A 128 14.49 6.48 22.23
N LEU A 129 14.74 6.99 21.03
CA LEU A 129 15.85 6.56 20.18
C LEU A 129 17.17 7.20 20.66
N ASP A 130 18.19 6.36 20.84
CA ASP A 130 19.55 6.74 21.20
C ASP A 130 20.52 6.08 20.22
N ALA A 131 21.36 6.90 19.58
CA ALA A 131 22.34 6.46 18.59
C ALA A 131 23.26 5.33 19.08
N GLY A 132 23.55 5.27 20.39
CA GLY A 132 24.41 4.25 21.01
C GLY A 132 23.72 2.93 21.31
N THR A 133 22.39 2.87 21.24
CA THR A 133 21.60 1.71 21.69
C THR A 133 20.52 1.28 20.68
N LEU A 134 20.67 1.66 19.41
CA LEU A 134 19.73 1.27 18.37
C LEU A 134 19.68 -0.26 18.21
N PRO A 135 18.50 -0.88 18.32
CA PRO A 135 18.38 -2.33 18.14
C PRO A 135 18.61 -2.77 16.71
N ASP A 136 19.12 -3.98 16.56
CA ASP A 136 19.16 -4.69 15.31
C ASP A 136 17.76 -5.15 14.88
N GLY A 137 17.59 -5.40 13.57
CA GLY A 137 16.32 -5.84 13.00
C GLY A 137 15.41 -4.71 12.54
N ALA A 138 14.35 -5.08 11.82
CA ALA A 138 13.44 -4.14 11.20
C ALA A 138 12.56 -3.46 12.27
N GLN A 139 12.62 -2.14 12.34
CA GLN A 139 11.89 -1.36 13.33
C GLN A 139 11.05 -0.26 12.67
N PHE A 140 9.97 0.14 13.34
CA PHE A 140 9.32 1.43 13.10
C PHE A 140 9.82 2.45 14.13
N ALA A 141 10.28 3.60 13.66
CA ALA A 141 10.38 4.79 14.48
C ALA A 141 9.03 5.52 14.42
N LEU A 142 8.38 5.67 15.57
CA LEU A 142 7.06 6.30 15.70
C LEU A 142 7.24 7.78 15.95
N ILE A 143 6.78 8.62 15.02
CA ILE A 143 6.91 10.08 15.04
C ILE A 143 5.53 10.66 15.26
N ASP A 144 5.18 10.92 16.51
CA ASP A 144 3.85 11.36 16.93
C ASP A 144 3.81 12.88 17.23
N SER A 145 4.96 13.55 17.21
CA SER A 145 5.08 14.99 17.44
C SER A 145 6.17 15.65 16.58
N ALA A 146 6.13 16.97 16.46
CA ALA A 146 7.20 17.73 15.80
C ALA A 146 8.55 17.58 16.52
N ALA A 147 8.54 17.40 17.85
CA ALA A 147 9.74 17.12 18.62
C ALA A 147 10.35 15.75 18.26
N ASP A 148 9.51 14.72 18.08
CA ASP A 148 9.97 13.41 17.63
C ASP A 148 10.58 13.48 16.23
N LEU A 149 9.95 14.23 15.31
CA LEU A 149 10.50 14.42 13.97
C LEU A 149 11.88 15.10 14.06
N SER A 150 12.01 16.15 14.85
CA SER A 150 13.30 16.85 15.04
C SER A 150 14.37 15.93 15.65
N ALA A 151 14.01 15.09 16.60
CA ALA A 151 14.92 14.11 17.22
C ALA A 151 15.42 13.09 16.18
N VAL A 152 14.52 12.55 15.35
CA VAL A 152 14.90 11.63 14.27
C VAL A 152 15.77 12.30 13.23
N LEU A 153 15.44 13.53 12.81
CA LEU A 153 16.27 14.28 11.87
C LEU A 153 17.70 14.50 12.43
N GLY A 154 17.85 14.84 13.71
CA GLY A 154 19.14 14.94 14.36
C GLY A 154 19.93 13.62 14.37
N LEU A 155 19.27 12.48 14.61
CA LEU A 155 19.89 11.16 14.51
C LEU A 155 20.35 10.85 13.07
N LEU A 156 19.57 11.27 12.08
CA LEU A 156 19.87 11.05 10.67
C LEU A 156 21.04 11.92 10.13
N GLU A 157 21.54 12.88 10.88
CA GLU A 157 22.78 13.62 10.54
C GLU A 157 24.01 12.71 10.62
N ASP A 158 24.02 11.72 11.53
CA ASP A 158 25.10 10.75 11.65
C ASP A 158 25.03 9.68 10.54
N ALA A 159 26.09 9.60 9.75
CA ALA A 159 26.18 8.65 8.64
C ALA A 159 26.21 7.18 9.11
N GLY A 160 26.78 6.89 10.29
CA GLY A 160 26.82 5.56 10.89
C GLY A 160 25.44 5.11 11.34
N VAL A 161 24.69 6.02 11.97
CA VAL A 161 23.28 5.79 12.34
C VAL A 161 22.45 5.52 11.09
N ARG A 162 22.51 6.36 10.06
CA ARG A 162 21.78 6.12 8.80
C ARG A 162 22.11 4.74 8.21
N ALA A 163 23.38 4.38 8.14
CA ALA A 163 23.81 3.09 7.60
C ALA A 163 23.30 1.91 8.44
N HIS A 164 23.22 2.07 9.77
CA HIS A 164 22.62 1.07 10.66
C HIS A 164 21.12 0.91 10.38
N LEU A 165 20.36 2.01 10.38
CA LEU A 165 18.92 2.00 10.13
C LEU A 165 18.57 1.39 8.76
N GLN A 166 19.31 1.76 7.71
CA GLN A 166 19.12 1.21 6.36
C GLN A 166 19.40 -0.29 6.31
N ARG A 167 20.51 -0.74 6.91
CA ARG A 167 20.91 -2.15 6.92
C ARG A 167 19.86 -3.03 7.59
N HIS A 168 19.25 -2.52 8.64
CA HIS A 168 18.24 -3.24 9.43
C HIS A 168 16.80 -3.01 8.94
N GLY A 169 16.59 -2.28 7.82
CA GLY A 169 15.28 -2.09 7.21
C GLY A 169 14.32 -1.27 8.07
N TRP A 170 14.85 -0.28 8.80
CA TRP A 170 14.01 0.62 9.59
C TRP A 170 13.09 1.46 8.72
N ARG A 171 11.97 1.86 9.32
CA ARG A 171 10.94 2.67 8.68
C ARG A 171 10.46 3.76 9.62
N LEU A 172 9.92 4.83 9.05
CA LEU A 172 9.36 5.94 9.80
C LEU A 172 7.82 5.91 9.66
N LEU A 173 7.09 5.85 10.77
CA LEU A 173 5.66 6.14 10.80
C LEU A 173 5.50 7.59 11.25
N ILE A 174 5.10 8.46 10.33
CA ILE A 174 5.02 9.91 10.59
C ILE A 174 3.55 10.31 10.75
N ASN A 175 3.16 10.56 11.98
CA ASN A 175 1.81 10.96 12.39
C ASN A 175 1.68 12.48 12.58
N VAL A 176 2.52 13.25 11.91
CA VAL A 176 2.50 14.73 11.88
C VAL A 176 2.70 15.22 10.45
N ALA A 177 2.39 16.48 10.19
CA ALA A 177 2.72 17.09 8.91
C ALA A 177 4.26 17.21 8.77
N VAL A 178 4.78 16.80 7.61
CA VAL A 178 6.22 16.96 7.29
C VAL A 178 6.46 18.40 6.84
N PRO A 179 7.32 19.16 7.54
CA PRO A 179 7.64 20.51 7.13
C PRO A 179 8.65 20.49 5.96
N PRO A 180 8.67 21.55 5.11
CA PRO A 180 9.51 21.57 3.91
C PRO A 180 11.00 21.35 4.18
N GLU A 181 11.52 21.85 5.28
CA GLU A 181 12.92 21.71 5.68
C GLU A 181 13.34 20.29 6.04
N ALA A 182 12.39 19.39 6.34
CA ALA A 182 12.65 17.98 6.65
C ALA A 182 12.74 17.09 5.41
N ILE A 183 12.24 17.54 4.26
CA ILE A 183 12.04 16.71 3.06
C ILE A 183 13.37 16.10 2.58
N ASP A 184 14.40 16.93 2.41
CA ASP A 184 15.68 16.46 1.89
C ASP A 184 16.35 15.45 2.83
N ALA A 185 16.33 15.70 4.14
CA ALA A 185 16.91 14.79 5.13
C ALA A 185 16.15 13.44 5.15
N LEU A 186 14.83 13.46 5.11
CA LEU A 186 13.99 12.27 5.03
C LEU A 186 14.25 11.48 3.75
N ALA A 187 14.32 12.13 2.60
CA ALA A 187 14.60 11.48 1.32
C ALA A 187 16.02 10.88 1.28
N GLN A 188 17.02 11.61 1.74
CA GLN A 188 18.42 11.18 1.79
C GLN A 188 18.65 10.07 2.84
N SER A 189 17.74 9.92 3.81
CA SER A 189 17.83 8.84 4.79
C SER A 189 17.76 7.45 4.14
N GLY A 190 17.10 7.33 2.98
CA GLY A 190 16.84 6.05 2.32
C GLY A 190 15.87 5.14 3.07
N LEU A 191 15.25 5.62 4.16
CA LEU A 191 14.29 4.85 4.94
C LEU A 191 12.90 4.91 4.30
N GLY A 192 12.12 3.84 4.48
CA GLY A 192 10.72 3.84 4.10
C GLY A 192 9.91 4.77 5.01
N ILE A 193 9.07 5.61 4.41
CA ILE A 193 8.20 6.55 5.12
C ILE A 193 6.76 6.07 4.97
N THR A 194 6.05 5.96 6.09
CA THR A 194 4.62 5.70 6.12
C THR A 194 3.90 6.93 6.68
N VAL A 195 2.92 7.42 5.94
CA VAL A 195 2.07 8.57 6.32
C VAL A 195 0.60 8.26 6.11
N ASP A 196 -0.28 9.04 6.73
CA ASP A 196 -1.71 9.03 6.46
C ASP A 196 -2.12 10.37 5.83
N PRO A 197 -2.38 10.41 4.52
CA PRO A 197 -2.81 11.63 3.82
C PRO A 197 -4.15 12.19 4.29
N LEU A 198 -5.01 11.37 4.95
CA LEU A 198 -6.27 11.83 5.54
C LEU A 198 -6.07 12.54 6.87
N ALA A 199 -5.09 12.09 7.67
CA ALA A 199 -4.84 12.68 8.98
C ALA A 199 -4.10 14.02 8.88
N HIS A 200 -3.15 14.10 7.96
CA HIS A 200 -2.28 15.26 7.80
C HIS A 200 -2.00 15.56 6.32
N ARG A 201 -2.12 16.84 5.95
CA ARG A 201 -1.71 17.30 4.61
C ARG A 201 -0.20 17.17 4.48
N GLN A 202 0.25 16.25 3.63
CA GLN A 202 1.66 15.93 3.44
C GLN A 202 2.21 16.55 2.15
N PRO A 203 3.49 16.94 2.10
CA PRO A 203 4.16 17.41 0.87
C PRO A 203 4.58 16.20 0.01
N LEU A 204 3.58 15.44 -0.51
CA LEU A 204 3.81 14.14 -1.13
C LEU A 204 4.61 14.24 -2.43
N ALA A 205 4.31 15.23 -3.28
CA ALA A 205 5.03 15.38 -4.54
C ALA A 205 6.49 15.78 -4.29
N GLN A 206 6.75 16.65 -3.31
CA GLN A 206 8.12 17.02 -2.95
C GLN A 206 8.89 15.84 -2.36
N LEU A 207 8.28 15.07 -1.44
CA LEU A 207 8.89 13.85 -0.89
C LEU A 207 9.26 12.85 -2.00
N LEU A 208 8.34 12.56 -2.91
CA LEU A 208 8.60 11.63 -4.01
C LEU A 208 9.62 12.18 -5.00
N SER A 209 9.59 13.47 -5.31
CA SER A 209 10.57 14.12 -6.20
C SER A 209 11.97 14.13 -5.61
N ALA A 210 12.09 14.23 -4.29
CA ALA A 210 13.35 14.11 -3.56
C ALA A 210 13.85 12.66 -3.46
N GLY A 211 13.05 11.66 -3.87
CA GLY A 211 13.41 10.24 -3.88
C GLY A 211 12.97 9.46 -2.64
N ALA A 212 12.14 10.03 -1.78
CA ALA A 212 11.62 9.33 -0.61
C ALA A 212 10.73 8.13 -1.01
N GLN A 213 10.84 7.03 -0.28
CA GLN A 213 10.00 5.86 -0.44
C GLN A 213 8.76 6.00 0.45
N VAL A 214 7.65 6.46 -0.13
CA VAL A 214 6.43 6.76 0.62
C VAL A 214 5.40 5.64 0.44
N SER A 215 4.80 5.20 1.55
CA SER A 215 3.66 4.29 1.62
C SER A 215 2.58 4.87 2.54
N PHE A 216 1.35 4.37 2.44
CA PHE A 216 0.23 4.93 3.20
C PHE A 216 -0.29 3.97 4.27
N ALA A 217 -0.64 4.53 5.43
CA ALA A 217 -1.55 3.91 6.36
C ALA A 217 -2.97 4.07 5.81
N LEU A 218 -3.70 2.95 5.67
CA LEU A 218 -5.07 2.92 5.14
C LEU A 218 -6.06 2.93 6.31
N THR A 219 -6.35 4.10 6.85
CA THR A 219 -7.23 4.26 8.03
C THR A 219 -8.70 4.41 7.67
N ALA A 220 -9.02 4.81 6.42
CA ALA A 220 -10.39 4.99 5.96
C ALA A 220 -11.12 3.66 5.74
N GLU A 221 -12.43 3.63 5.95
CA GLU A 221 -13.30 2.50 5.58
C GLU A 221 -13.25 2.20 4.08
N ASN A 222 -13.23 3.23 3.23
CA ASN A 222 -12.95 3.07 1.81
C ASN A 222 -11.53 3.59 1.53
N PRO A 223 -10.58 2.72 1.14
CA PRO A 223 -9.17 3.07 0.93
C PRO A 223 -8.97 4.12 -0.18
N TRP A 224 -9.88 4.19 -1.14
CA TRP A 224 -9.81 5.18 -2.22
C TRP A 224 -9.98 6.62 -1.71
N ARG A 225 -10.54 6.83 -0.51
CA ARG A 225 -10.53 8.14 0.15
C ARG A 225 -9.11 8.60 0.47
N THR A 226 -8.25 7.68 0.93
CA THR A 226 -6.84 7.99 1.20
C THR A 226 -6.10 8.37 -0.10
N LEU A 227 -6.39 7.66 -1.20
CA LEU A 227 -5.80 7.98 -2.50
C LEU A 227 -6.31 9.34 -3.01
N ARG A 228 -7.61 9.61 -2.90
CA ARG A 228 -8.20 10.92 -3.25
C ARG A 228 -7.54 12.04 -2.45
N ALA A 229 -7.37 11.87 -1.15
CA ALA A 229 -6.72 12.86 -0.29
C ALA A 229 -5.27 13.10 -0.70
N ALA A 230 -4.54 12.05 -1.07
CA ALA A 230 -3.17 12.17 -1.56
C ALA A 230 -3.08 12.97 -2.88
N VAL A 231 -4.09 12.86 -3.74
CA VAL A 231 -4.13 13.57 -5.03
C VAL A 231 -4.61 15.01 -4.87
N TYR A 232 -5.65 15.26 -4.08
CA TYR A 232 -6.37 16.54 -4.06
C TYR A 232 -6.24 17.33 -2.75
N ASP A 233 -6.11 16.66 -1.60
CA ASP A 233 -6.12 17.30 -0.28
C ASP A 233 -4.72 17.45 0.32
N SER A 234 -3.69 16.91 -0.32
CA SER A 234 -2.29 17.07 0.08
C SER A 234 -1.80 18.51 -0.09
N ALA A 235 -0.72 18.87 0.57
CA ALA A 235 -0.10 20.20 0.44
C ALA A 235 0.40 20.43 -1.00
N ASP A 236 0.88 19.36 -1.63
CA ASP A 236 1.19 19.24 -3.04
C ASP A 236 0.72 17.85 -3.51
N GLY A 237 -0.29 17.80 -4.36
CA GLY A 237 -0.92 16.57 -4.80
C GLY A 237 0.01 15.71 -5.67
N VAL A 238 -0.15 14.41 -5.57
CA VAL A 238 0.54 13.43 -6.42
C VAL A 238 -0.39 12.87 -7.50
N SER A 239 0.17 12.22 -8.50
CA SER A 239 -0.65 11.51 -9.48
C SER A 239 -1.40 10.34 -8.84
N ALA A 240 -2.59 10.00 -9.36
CA ALA A 240 -3.36 8.83 -8.91
C ALA A 240 -2.52 7.54 -8.93
N ARG A 241 -1.64 7.40 -9.94
CA ARG A 241 -0.71 6.27 -10.02
C ARG A 241 0.33 6.27 -8.89
N ALA A 242 0.89 7.42 -8.53
CA ALA A 242 1.84 7.50 -7.42
C ALA A 242 1.15 7.16 -6.10
N ALA A 243 -0.07 7.68 -5.88
CA ALA A 243 -0.90 7.33 -4.72
C ALA A 243 -1.24 5.84 -4.69
N PHE A 244 -1.61 5.24 -5.83
CA PHE A 244 -1.92 3.81 -5.93
C PHE A 244 -0.69 2.93 -5.69
N ASN A 245 0.48 3.31 -6.18
CA ASN A 245 1.73 2.60 -5.89
C ASN A 245 2.09 2.63 -4.40
N ALA A 246 1.75 3.71 -3.68
CA ALA A 246 2.00 3.82 -2.24
C ALA A 246 1.20 2.80 -1.40
N VAL A 247 0.05 2.34 -1.89
CA VAL A 247 -0.80 1.33 -1.23
C VAL A 247 -0.71 -0.06 -1.88
N THR A 248 0.12 -0.24 -2.91
CA THR A 248 0.37 -1.53 -3.57
C THR A 248 1.86 -1.83 -3.55
N ARG A 249 2.60 -1.56 -4.64
CA ARG A 249 4.01 -1.93 -4.80
C ARG A 249 4.92 -1.44 -3.68
N PHE A 250 4.76 -0.19 -3.23
CA PHE A 250 5.61 0.36 -2.17
C PHE A 250 5.26 -0.23 -0.80
N GLY A 251 3.98 -0.52 -0.56
CA GLY A 251 3.54 -1.26 0.61
C GLY A 251 4.19 -2.65 0.69
N TYR A 252 4.18 -3.42 -0.42
CA TYR A 252 4.82 -4.73 -0.48
C TYR A 252 6.35 -4.67 -0.37
N ARG A 253 7.00 -3.70 -1.01
CA ARG A 253 8.46 -3.47 -0.83
C ARG A 253 8.81 -3.23 0.63
N ALA A 254 7.93 -2.56 1.35
CA ALA A 254 8.06 -2.36 2.77
C ALA A 254 7.98 -3.65 3.58
N LEU A 255 7.33 -4.70 3.06
CA LEU A 255 7.35 -6.06 3.61
C LEU A 255 8.62 -6.85 3.22
N GLY A 256 9.50 -6.27 2.39
CA GLY A 256 10.63 -6.96 1.79
C GLY A 256 10.25 -7.82 0.58
N SER A 257 8.99 -7.71 0.09
CA SER A 257 8.53 -8.39 -1.11
C SER A 257 8.65 -7.45 -2.32
N PHE A 258 9.48 -7.82 -3.28
CA PHE A 258 9.69 -7.04 -4.50
C PHE A 258 8.72 -7.43 -5.62
N ASP A 259 8.07 -8.59 -5.51
CA ASP A 259 7.16 -9.16 -6.51
C ASP A 259 5.69 -8.93 -6.15
N GLY A 260 5.39 -8.36 -4.97
CA GLY A 260 4.05 -8.05 -4.50
C GLY A 260 3.47 -6.76 -5.08
N GLY A 261 2.14 -6.63 -5.02
CA GLY A 261 1.42 -5.42 -5.45
C GLY A 261 1.36 -5.21 -6.95
N VAL A 262 1.47 -6.30 -7.73
CA VAL A 262 1.34 -6.33 -9.19
C VAL A 262 0.49 -7.51 -9.63
N LEU A 263 -0.17 -7.38 -10.78
CA LEU A 263 -0.86 -8.48 -11.46
C LEU A 263 -0.09 -8.76 -12.75
N ALA A 264 0.88 -9.68 -12.66
CA ALA A 264 1.71 -10.09 -13.78
C ALA A 264 2.03 -11.58 -13.65
N PRO A 265 2.31 -12.30 -14.74
CA PRO A 265 2.68 -13.71 -14.68
C PRO A 265 3.82 -13.96 -13.68
N GLY A 266 3.62 -14.94 -12.79
CA GLY A 266 4.54 -15.28 -11.70
C GLY A 266 4.31 -14.52 -10.38
N ALA A 267 3.50 -13.45 -10.36
CA ALA A 267 3.13 -12.76 -9.12
C ALA A 267 2.10 -13.57 -8.32
N ALA A 268 1.94 -13.25 -7.04
CA ALA A 268 0.91 -13.86 -6.18
C ALA A 268 -0.50 -13.60 -6.74
N ALA A 269 -1.36 -14.64 -6.74
CA ALA A 269 -2.75 -14.58 -7.19
C ALA A 269 -3.63 -13.90 -6.14
N THR A 270 -3.31 -12.64 -5.83
CA THR A 270 -4.02 -11.81 -4.85
C THR A 270 -4.53 -10.54 -5.54
N ALA A 271 -5.85 -10.42 -5.64
CA ALA A 271 -6.51 -9.37 -6.39
C ALA A 271 -7.76 -8.87 -5.67
N CYS A 272 -8.11 -7.61 -5.94
CA CYS A 272 -9.35 -6.98 -5.53
C CYS A 272 -10.18 -6.62 -6.76
N VAL A 273 -11.46 -6.93 -6.74
CA VAL A 273 -12.44 -6.62 -7.79
C VAL A 273 -13.31 -5.46 -7.30
N TRP A 274 -13.37 -4.39 -8.10
CA TRP A 274 -14.05 -3.15 -7.74
C TRP A 274 -15.13 -2.79 -8.75
N SER A 275 -16.25 -2.30 -8.27
CA SER A 275 -17.20 -1.53 -9.09
C SER A 275 -16.69 -0.11 -9.23
N VAL A 276 -16.57 0.38 -10.45
CA VAL A 276 -16.10 1.72 -10.78
C VAL A 276 -17.03 2.37 -11.83
N GLU A 277 -17.21 3.68 -11.77
CA GLU A 277 -17.99 4.39 -12.79
C GLU A 277 -17.19 4.64 -14.06
N SER A 278 -15.90 4.99 -13.91
CA SER A 278 -15.02 5.29 -15.03
C SER A 278 -13.56 5.07 -14.67
N LEU A 279 -12.78 4.68 -15.66
CA LEU A 279 -11.33 4.59 -15.57
C LEU A 279 -10.71 5.69 -16.42
N LEU A 280 -9.73 6.39 -15.85
CA LEU A 280 -9.01 7.48 -16.49
C LEU A 280 -7.53 7.13 -16.60
N VAL A 281 -6.95 7.49 -17.74
CA VAL A 281 -5.50 7.46 -17.93
C VAL A 281 -4.97 8.86 -17.71
N GLN A 282 -4.17 9.03 -16.66
CA GLN A 282 -3.55 10.33 -16.38
C GLN A 282 -2.45 10.60 -17.40
N ALA A 283 -2.62 11.63 -18.22
CA ALA A 283 -1.57 12.11 -19.11
C ALA A 283 -0.45 12.77 -18.27
N ALA A 284 0.81 12.52 -18.64
CA ALA A 284 1.97 13.09 -17.97
C ALA A 284 2.16 14.57 -18.39
N ASP A 285 1.23 15.45 -18.03
CA ASP A 285 1.41 16.90 -18.19
C ASP A 285 1.46 17.54 -16.79
N SER A 286 2.62 18.06 -16.45
CA SER A 286 2.90 18.67 -15.14
C SER A 286 2.24 20.04 -14.93
N ARG A 287 1.48 20.55 -15.92
CA ARG A 287 0.91 21.91 -15.88
C ARG A 287 -0.61 21.96 -15.77
N VAL A 288 -1.28 20.85 -16.05
CA VAL A 288 -2.73 20.70 -15.91
C VAL A 288 -3.00 19.28 -15.47
N ALA A 289 -3.92 19.04 -14.53
CA ALA A 289 -4.46 17.72 -14.26
C ALA A 289 -5.23 17.25 -15.51
N ALA A 290 -4.50 16.84 -16.55
CA ALA A 290 -5.07 16.41 -17.81
C ALA A 290 -5.36 14.92 -17.70
N TRP A 291 -6.63 14.59 -17.71
CA TRP A 291 -7.15 13.24 -17.75
C TRP A 291 -7.42 12.85 -19.20
N SER A 292 -7.03 11.65 -19.57
CA SER A 292 -7.34 11.09 -20.89
C SER A 292 -7.99 9.74 -20.71
N THR A 293 -9.03 9.49 -21.49
CA THR A 293 -9.63 8.17 -21.67
C THR A 293 -8.98 7.41 -22.82
N ASP A 294 -7.92 7.97 -23.45
CA ASP A 294 -7.24 7.35 -24.58
C ASP A 294 -6.34 6.19 -24.11
N PRO A 295 -6.68 4.93 -24.44
CA PRO A 295 -5.90 3.76 -24.07
C PRO A 295 -4.52 3.69 -24.75
N ARG A 296 -4.23 4.55 -25.75
CA ARG A 296 -2.96 4.52 -26.49
C ARG A 296 -1.74 4.91 -25.66
N SER A 297 -1.94 5.39 -24.43
CA SER A 297 -0.82 5.72 -23.54
C SER A 297 0.02 4.51 -23.08
N GLY A 298 -0.44 3.27 -23.33
CA GLY A 298 0.21 2.04 -22.87
C GLY A 298 0.26 1.91 -21.36
N THR A 299 -0.67 2.56 -20.65
CA THR A 299 -0.73 2.67 -19.20
C THR A 299 -2.12 2.26 -18.74
N PRO A 300 -2.27 1.30 -17.80
CA PRO A 300 -3.59 0.93 -17.29
C PRO A 300 -4.26 2.13 -16.63
N GLY A 301 -5.59 2.26 -16.86
CA GLY A 301 -6.42 3.29 -16.22
C GLY A 301 -6.53 3.09 -14.71
N LEU A 302 -6.87 4.17 -14.01
CA LEU A 302 -7.26 4.17 -12.61
C LEU A 302 -8.62 4.83 -12.46
N PRO A 303 -9.38 4.53 -11.40
CA PRO A 303 -10.65 5.20 -11.14
C PRO A 303 -10.52 6.72 -11.09
N ASP A 304 -11.57 7.42 -11.50
CA ASP A 304 -11.66 8.85 -11.30
C ASP A 304 -11.69 9.17 -9.81
N LEU A 305 -10.67 9.88 -9.33
CA LEU A 305 -10.54 10.31 -7.94
C LEU A 305 -10.96 11.77 -7.74
N SER A 306 -11.56 12.43 -8.74
CA SER A 306 -12.02 13.81 -8.58
C SER A 306 -12.97 13.93 -7.38
N PRO A 307 -13.04 15.12 -6.74
CA PRO A 307 -13.82 15.29 -5.50
C PRO A 307 -15.29 14.87 -5.62
N ASP A 308 -15.88 15.05 -6.80
CA ASP A 308 -17.30 14.78 -7.07
C ASP A 308 -17.54 13.36 -7.62
N ALA A 309 -16.51 12.62 -8.00
CA ALA A 309 -16.65 11.27 -8.52
C ALA A 309 -17.02 10.26 -7.42
N ALA A 310 -17.82 9.25 -7.78
CA ALA A 310 -18.07 8.14 -6.88
C ALA A 310 -16.79 7.33 -6.64
N LEU A 311 -16.56 6.93 -5.39
CA LEU A 311 -15.42 6.09 -5.06
C LEU A 311 -15.69 4.63 -5.43
N PRO A 312 -14.68 3.90 -5.90
CA PRO A 312 -14.76 2.46 -6.12
C PRO A 312 -15.34 1.72 -4.91
N GLN A 313 -16.18 0.73 -5.19
CA GLN A 313 -16.74 -0.16 -4.18
C GLN A 313 -16.17 -1.55 -4.35
N LEU A 314 -15.70 -2.16 -3.27
CA LEU A 314 -15.18 -3.52 -3.31
C LEU A 314 -16.33 -4.51 -3.58
N LEU A 315 -16.15 -5.37 -4.58
CA LEU A 315 -17.08 -6.44 -4.90
C LEU A 315 -16.58 -7.79 -4.38
N ARG A 316 -15.28 -8.03 -4.49
CA ARG A 316 -14.67 -9.31 -4.08
C ARG A 316 -13.16 -9.19 -3.89
N VAL A 317 -12.64 -10.01 -3.00
CA VAL A 317 -11.20 -10.25 -2.82
C VAL A 317 -10.87 -11.67 -3.28
N TRP A 318 -9.76 -11.80 -3.98
CA TRP A 318 -9.10 -13.06 -4.29
C TRP A 318 -7.76 -13.09 -3.53
N ALA A 319 -7.52 -14.14 -2.77
CA ALA A 319 -6.26 -14.36 -2.08
C ALA A 319 -5.74 -15.76 -2.40
N ASN A 320 -4.48 -15.84 -2.81
CA ASN A 320 -3.84 -17.10 -3.19
C ASN A 320 -4.68 -17.91 -4.22
N GLY A 321 -5.26 -17.21 -5.20
CA GLY A 321 -6.07 -17.77 -6.27
C GLY A 321 -7.49 -18.22 -5.89
N THR A 322 -7.90 -17.99 -4.64
CA THR A 322 -9.23 -18.38 -4.14
C THR A 322 -10.06 -17.15 -3.77
N ALA A 323 -11.35 -17.16 -4.11
CA ALA A 323 -12.27 -16.10 -3.71
C ALA A 323 -12.46 -16.12 -2.19
N VAL A 324 -12.25 -14.96 -1.56
CA VAL A 324 -12.56 -14.77 -0.14
C VAL A 324 -14.05 -14.44 -0.03
N THR A 325 -14.79 -15.26 0.69
CA THR A 325 -16.18 -14.96 1.04
C THR A 325 -16.19 -13.98 2.21
N SER A 326 -16.79 -12.81 1.99
CA SER A 326 -17.12 -11.86 3.06
C SER A 326 -18.32 -12.32 3.85
#